data_a54b550d067af5dbc8e1ec02c4eeb1ba
#
_entry.id   a54b550d067af5dbc8e1ec02c4eeb1ba
#
_cell.length_a   1.000
_cell.length_b   1.000
_cell.length_c   1.000
_cell.angle_alpha   90.00
_cell.angle_beta   90.00
_cell.angle_gamma   90.00
#
_symmetry.space_group_name_H-M   'P 1'
#
loop_
_entity.id
_entity.type
_entity.pdbx_description
1 polymer ?
#
loop_
_entity_poly.entity_id
_entity_poly.type
_entity_poly.pdbx_seq_one_letter_code
_entity_poly.pdbx_strand_id
1 'polypeptide(L)'
;MRLCLLRAWLVSGLLSVLLAATVPAGESGSPNTAAAANANAACNILFAIADDWGPHAGAYGTPWVHTPAFDRVAAEGVLFRHAFTPMAKCAPSRAIVLTGRSFWQLEQAASHMSYFPAKFTVWPEVLTRASWHMGFTGKGWGPGIAVDAAGKPRLMTGKAWQKHKLQPPTQHVAANDYAANFRDFLDAAPAGAPWCFWYGCLEPHRDYEYGSGVRQSGRKPAEIDRVPEFWPDDETVRTDMLDYAWEVEHADRQLGLMLQELEARGLLETTLVIVTSDHGMPFPRAKGYAYDASCRVPLAIRCPNVPAEQRGRTVDDFVSFPDLAPTILDYAGIATADSGMAEMYGQSLRPILESSNSGQIQPERTRVIVGKERTDVGRPGDVGYPIRGLRTSRYLYLCNYEPSRWPAGNPETGYPDTDGSPTKSLILQRGRVDRSDRSWQLNFGMRPAEELYDLQADPDCVRNLAMLQQPVAAELRLQLEAELQRSGDPRMTGNGSVFDGYPVTSGSGFHEAVRAGRRPPAGWINPTDFEQEPVQP
;
A
#
# COMPACT_ATOMS: atom_id res chain seq x y z
N MET A 1 -70.46 -13.96 -1.33
CA MET A 1 -71.70 -13.18 -1.40
C MET A 1 -71.41 -11.81 -2.03
N ARG A 2 -72.02 -11.57 -3.16
CA ARG A 2 -72.30 -10.32 -3.93
C ARG A 2 -71.03 -9.51 -4.32
N LEU A 3 -70.63 -9.51 -5.57
CA LEU A 3 -71.24 -9.10 -6.91
C LEU A 3 -71.27 -7.60 -7.12
N CYS A 4 -70.56 -7.21 -8.23
CA CYS A 4 -70.99 -6.28 -9.30
C CYS A 4 -70.75 -4.79 -9.05
N LEU A 5 -70.38 -3.95 -10.02
CA LEU A 5 -70.62 -3.90 -11.48
C LEU A 5 -69.70 -2.89 -12.18
N LEU A 6 -69.43 -3.18 -13.42
CA LEU A 6 -68.97 -2.34 -14.53
C LEU A 6 -69.67 -0.99 -14.65
N ARG A 7 -69.04 0.00 -15.25
CA ARG A 7 -69.59 0.83 -16.33
C ARG A 7 -68.49 1.46 -17.20
N ALA A 8 -68.56 1.09 -18.47
CA ALA A 8 -67.87 1.75 -19.58
C ALA A 8 -68.79 2.88 -20.11
N TRP A 9 -68.22 3.95 -20.64
CA TRP A 9 -68.85 4.83 -21.62
C TRP A 9 -67.82 5.27 -22.66
N LEU A 10 -68.14 4.90 -23.91
CA LEU A 10 -67.63 5.46 -25.16
C LEU A 10 -68.33 6.81 -25.42
N VAL A 11 -67.68 7.74 -26.12
CA VAL A 11 -68.29 8.46 -27.30
C VAL A 11 -67.26 9.44 -27.89
N SER A 12 -66.91 9.23 -29.18
CA SER A 12 -66.82 10.15 -30.33
C SER A 12 -66.06 11.47 -30.21
N GLY A 13 -64.96 11.74 -30.89
CA GLY A 13 -64.85 11.97 -32.32
C GLY A 13 -65.11 13.42 -32.73
N LEU A 14 -64.01 14.15 -33.04
CA LEU A 14 -64.10 15.33 -33.95
C LEU A 14 -62.77 15.50 -34.70
N LEU A 15 -62.84 15.37 -35.98
CA LEU A 15 -61.82 15.62 -36.98
C LEU A 15 -61.71 17.14 -37.20
N SER A 16 -60.56 17.75 -37.03
CA SER A 16 -60.28 19.11 -37.52
C SER A 16 -58.98 19.11 -38.30
N VAL A 17 -59.12 19.28 -39.59
CA VAL A 17 -58.05 19.52 -40.56
C VAL A 17 -57.56 20.96 -40.37
N LEU A 18 -56.24 21.15 -40.18
CA LEU A 18 -55.60 22.46 -40.30
C LEU A 18 -54.35 22.34 -41.18
N LEU A 19 -54.28 23.25 -42.15
CA LEU A 19 -53.29 23.38 -43.20
C LEU A 19 -51.87 23.48 -42.70
N ALA A 20 -50.98 22.80 -43.41
CA ALA A 20 -49.53 22.95 -43.29
C ALA A 20 -49.09 24.29 -43.84
N ALA A 21 -48.37 25.09 -43.04
CA ALA A 21 -47.51 26.17 -43.49
C ALA A 21 -46.06 25.69 -43.39
N THR A 22 -45.39 25.58 -44.51
CA THR A 22 -43.97 25.27 -44.62
C THR A 22 -43.12 26.48 -44.20
N VAL A 23 -42.28 26.34 -43.18
CA VAL A 23 -41.22 27.26 -42.82
C VAL A 23 -39.89 26.55 -43.12
N PRO A 24 -38.90 27.20 -43.76
CA PRO A 24 -37.65 26.53 -44.14
C PRO A 24 -36.79 26.24 -42.89
N ALA A 25 -36.19 25.03 -42.90
CA ALA A 25 -35.31 24.56 -41.89
C ALA A 25 -34.02 25.42 -41.80
N GLY A 26 -33.86 26.10 -40.66
CA GLY A 26 -32.57 26.62 -40.24
C GLY A 26 -31.72 25.43 -39.74
N GLU A 27 -30.51 25.36 -40.22
CA GLU A 27 -29.50 24.40 -39.74
C GLU A 27 -29.23 24.62 -38.27
N SER A 28 -29.80 23.75 -37.42
CA SER A 28 -29.37 23.64 -36.01
C SER A 28 -28.09 22.80 -35.98
N GLY A 29 -26.96 23.48 -35.77
CA GLY A 29 -25.70 22.83 -35.50
C GLY A 29 -25.85 21.85 -34.33
N SER A 30 -25.54 20.59 -34.58
CA SER A 30 -25.44 19.57 -33.56
C SER A 30 -24.38 19.97 -32.54
N PRO A 31 -24.66 19.94 -31.23
CA PRO A 31 -23.61 20.13 -30.24
C PRO A 31 -22.69 18.91 -30.29
N ASN A 32 -21.47 19.20 -30.60
CA ASN A 32 -20.20 18.54 -30.33
C ASN A 32 -20.25 17.05 -29.89
N THR A 33 -20.41 16.14 -30.84
CA THR A 33 -20.22 14.69 -30.64
C THR A 33 -18.76 14.30 -30.40
N ALA A 34 -17.82 15.25 -30.44
CA ALA A 34 -16.40 15.01 -30.18
C ALA A 34 -16.08 14.83 -28.68
N ALA A 35 -16.92 15.33 -27.76
CA ALA A 35 -16.67 15.18 -26.32
C ALA A 35 -17.08 13.81 -25.77
N ALA A 36 -18.02 13.12 -26.39
CA ALA A 36 -18.49 11.80 -25.93
C ALA A 36 -17.65 10.62 -26.48
N ALA A 37 -16.87 10.82 -27.53
CA ALA A 37 -16.02 9.78 -28.14
C ALA A 37 -14.67 9.59 -27.44
N ASN A 38 -14.24 10.52 -26.54
CA ASN A 38 -12.96 10.46 -25.86
C ASN A 38 -13.02 9.90 -24.41
N ALA A 39 -14.18 9.55 -23.89
CA ALA A 39 -14.31 9.05 -22.51
C ALA A 39 -13.74 7.64 -22.30
N ASN A 40 -13.36 6.92 -23.35
CA ASN A 40 -12.80 5.56 -23.30
C ASN A 40 -11.43 5.40 -23.98
N ALA A 41 -10.72 6.48 -24.29
CA ALA A 41 -9.34 6.36 -24.74
C ALA A 41 -8.47 5.94 -23.55
N ALA A 42 -7.77 4.81 -23.66
CA ALA A 42 -6.83 4.36 -22.65
C ALA A 42 -5.81 5.46 -22.34
N CYS A 43 -5.67 5.86 -21.09
CA CYS A 43 -4.69 6.85 -20.66
C CYS A 43 -3.35 6.18 -20.37
N ASN A 44 -2.26 6.94 -20.39
CA ASN A 44 -0.98 6.47 -19.88
C ASN A 44 -1.00 6.33 -18.35
N ILE A 45 -0.10 5.53 -17.77
CA ILE A 45 -0.07 5.31 -16.32
C ILE A 45 1.36 5.45 -15.80
N LEU A 46 1.57 6.35 -14.85
CA LEU A 46 2.74 6.39 -13.98
C LEU A 46 2.35 5.88 -12.61
N PHE A 47 2.79 4.67 -12.26
CA PHE A 47 2.58 4.07 -10.95
C PHE A 47 3.86 4.18 -10.12
N ALA A 48 3.87 5.10 -9.16
CA ALA A 48 4.99 5.35 -8.25
C ALA A 48 4.70 4.71 -6.89
N ILE A 49 5.55 3.77 -6.49
CA ILE A 49 5.44 3.06 -5.21
C ILE A 49 6.81 3.05 -4.51
N ALA A 50 6.92 3.80 -3.42
CA ALA A 50 8.10 3.81 -2.58
C ALA A 50 8.21 2.51 -1.78
N ASP A 51 9.41 2.24 -1.24
CA ASP A 51 9.68 1.11 -0.36
C ASP A 51 9.79 1.64 1.08
N ASP A 52 8.83 1.29 1.96
CA ASP A 52 8.85 1.65 3.40
C ASP A 52 8.49 3.13 3.74
N TRP A 53 7.64 3.80 2.99
CA TRP A 53 7.26 5.19 3.28
C TRP A 53 5.90 5.29 3.98
N GLY A 54 5.89 5.74 5.25
CA GLY A 54 4.66 6.09 5.99
C GLY A 54 4.01 7.38 5.47
N PRO A 55 2.82 7.77 5.99
CA PRO A 55 2.09 8.96 5.53
C PRO A 55 2.74 10.27 5.98
N HIS A 56 4.05 10.41 5.78
CA HIS A 56 4.85 11.58 6.12
C HIS A 56 5.13 12.38 4.86
N ALA A 57 4.31 13.42 4.61
CA ALA A 57 4.43 14.33 3.48
C ALA A 57 3.87 15.71 3.86
N GLY A 58 4.24 16.75 3.11
CA GLY A 58 3.71 18.10 3.30
C GLY A 58 2.19 18.15 3.20
N ALA A 59 1.59 17.43 2.22
CA ALA A 59 0.14 17.32 2.04
C ALA A 59 -0.60 16.69 3.24
N TYR A 60 0.08 15.90 4.08
CA TYR A 60 -0.45 15.37 5.33
C TYR A 60 -0.12 16.24 6.55
N GLY A 61 0.59 17.36 6.36
CA GLY A 61 0.95 18.28 7.44
C GLY A 61 2.19 17.88 8.23
N THR A 62 3.07 17.02 7.68
CA THR A 62 4.33 16.65 8.32
C THR A 62 5.40 17.72 8.06
N PRO A 63 5.85 18.49 9.07
CA PRO A 63 6.70 19.66 8.82
C PRO A 63 8.17 19.33 8.58
N TRP A 64 8.63 18.14 8.95
CA TRP A 64 10.03 17.71 8.88
C TRP A 64 10.38 16.86 7.65
N VAL A 65 9.42 16.70 6.70
CA VAL A 65 9.63 16.02 5.40
C VAL A 65 9.18 16.95 4.28
N HIS A 66 10.01 17.14 3.26
CA HIS A 66 9.70 17.96 2.09
C HIS A 66 9.41 17.10 0.87
N THR A 67 8.16 17.07 0.44
CA THR A 67 7.68 16.21 -0.66
C THR A 67 6.94 17.02 -1.73
N PRO A 68 7.60 18.01 -2.39
CA PRO A 68 6.93 18.91 -3.32
C PRO A 68 6.30 18.19 -4.53
N ALA A 69 6.85 17.05 -4.96
CA ALA A 69 6.28 16.30 -6.07
C ALA A 69 5.01 15.54 -5.66
N PHE A 70 5.02 14.86 -4.52
CA PHE A 70 3.82 14.24 -3.95
C PHE A 70 2.74 15.28 -3.65
N ASP A 71 3.12 16.39 -3.01
CA ASP A 71 2.22 17.48 -2.64
C ASP A 71 1.57 18.10 -3.90
N ARG A 72 2.33 18.20 -5.00
CA ARG A 72 1.81 18.60 -6.29
C ARG A 72 0.79 17.62 -6.85
N VAL A 73 1.08 16.31 -6.83
CA VAL A 73 0.10 15.28 -7.27
C VAL A 73 -1.18 15.36 -6.45
N ALA A 74 -1.07 15.57 -5.13
CA ALA A 74 -2.21 15.77 -4.24
C ALA A 74 -3.01 17.05 -4.58
N ALA A 75 -2.31 18.16 -4.83
CA ALA A 75 -2.92 19.45 -5.17
C ALA A 75 -3.57 19.48 -6.57
N GLU A 76 -3.06 18.69 -7.52
CA GLU A 76 -3.62 18.57 -8.86
C GLU A 76 -4.59 17.41 -9.01
N GLY A 77 -4.75 16.56 -7.98
CA GLY A 77 -5.57 15.35 -7.99
C GLY A 77 -6.39 15.19 -6.72
N VAL A 78 -6.33 13.99 -6.15
CA VAL A 78 -7.06 13.58 -4.94
C VAL A 78 -6.07 13.05 -3.92
N LEU A 79 -6.11 13.60 -2.70
CA LEU A 79 -5.40 13.11 -1.52
C LEU A 79 -6.31 12.17 -0.71
N PHE A 80 -5.86 10.95 -0.44
CA PHE A 80 -6.57 9.99 0.40
C PHE A 80 -6.04 10.02 1.82
N ARG A 81 -6.90 10.36 2.80
CA ARG A 81 -6.50 10.37 4.22
C ARG A 81 -6.40 8.98 4.83
N HIS A 82 -7.16 8.03 4.30
CA HIS A 82 -7.33 6.69 4.84
C HIS A 82 -7.00 5.63 3.81
N ALA A 83 -5.73 5.60 3.37
CA ALA A 83 -5.20 4.56 2.49
C ALA A 83 -4.35 3.55 3.28
N PHE A 84 -4.58 2.25 3.03
CA PHE A 84 -3.96 1.18 3.80
C PHE A 84 -3.47 0.04 2.93
N THR A 85 -2.31 -0.53 3.33
CA THR A 85 -1.96 -1.89 2.91
C THR A 85 -2.55 -2.89 3.90
N PRO A 86 -3.16 -4.00 3.45
CA PRO A 86 -3.62 -5.05 4.35
C PRO A 86 -2.50 -5.77 5.10
N MET A 87 -1.28 -5.76 4.58
CA MET A 87 -0.13 -6.42 5.20
C MET A 87 1.15 -5.61 5.01
N ALA A 88 1.73 -5.13 6.12
CA ALA A 88 2.84 -4.21 6.16
C ALA A 88 4.21 -4.91 6.00
N LYS A 89 4.45 -5.53 4.85
CA LYS A 89 5.76 -6.08 4.42
C LYS A 89 5.83 -6.11 2.89
N CYS A 90 7.00 -5.85 2.33
CA CYS A 90 7.22 -5.59 0.89
C CYS A 90 6.56 -6.62 -0.06
N ALA A 91 6.98 -7.90 -0.01
CA ALA A 91 6.50 -8.90 -0.97
C ALA A 91 4.98 -9.14 -0.91
N PRO A 92 4.35 -9.37 0.27
CA PRO A 92 2.90 -9.55 0.34
C PRO A 92 2.13 -8.27 -0.01
N SER A 93 2.57 -7.08 0.42
CA SER A 93 1.91 -5.82 0.05
C SER A 93 1.93 -5.62 -1.48
N ARG A 94 3.09 -5.80 -2.11
CA ARG A 94 3.23 -5.68 -3.56
C ARG A 94 2.46 -6.77 -4.32
N ALA A 95 2.30 -7.98 -3.75
CA ALA A 95 1.44 -9.03 -4.32
C ALA A 95 -0.04 -8.62 -4.29
N ILE A 96 -0.50 -7.98 -3.20
CA ILE A 96 -1.86 -7.42 -3.08
C ILE A 96 -2.11 -6.36 -4.17
N VAL A 97 -1.17 -5.39 -4.33
CA VAL A 97 -1.24 -4.35 -5.37
C VAL A 97 -1.34 -4.96 -6.76
N LEU A 98 -0.54 -5.99 -7.04
CA LEU A 98 -0.46 -6.61 -8.36
C LEU A 98 -1.68 -7.45 -8.73
N THR A 99 -2.41 -7.99 -7.74
CA THR A 99 -3.50 -8.95 -7.95
C THR A 99 -4.89 -8.42 -7.65
N GLY A 100 -5.02 -7.33 -6.87
CA GLY A 100 -6.31 -6.86 -6.36
C GLY A 100 -6.93 -7.79 -5.30
N ARG A 101 -6.15 -8.70 -4.71
CA ARG A 101 -6.59 -9.69 -3.73
C ARG A 101 -5.99 -9.41 -2.36
N SER A 102 -6.68 -9.78 -1.30
CA SER A 102 -6.12 -9.73 0.04
C SER A 102 -5.06 -10.82 0.26
N PHE A 103 -4.12 -10.59 1.19
CA PHE A 103 -2.99 -11.51 1.41
C PHE A 103 -3.42 -12.93 1.75
N TRP A 104 -4.48 -13.14 2.53
CA TRP A 104 -4.97 -14.50 2.87
C TRP A 104 -5.49 -15.28 1.66
N GLN A 105 -5.75 -14.62 0.53
CA GLN A 105 -6.17 -15.22 -0.72
C GLN A 105 -5.00 -15.51 -1.69
N LEU A 106 -3.75 -15.22 -1.27
CA LEU A 106 -2.57 -15.26 -2.14
C LEU A 106 -1.63 -16.42 -1.83
N GLU A 107 -2.04 -17.35 -0.96
CA GLU A 107 -1.26 -18.55 -0.62
C GLU A 107 0.16 -18.18 -0.16
N GLN A 108 1.20 -18.71 -0.84
CA GLN A 108 2.60 -18.44 -0.51
C GLN A 108 2.95 -16.96 -0.56
N ALA A 109 2.35 -16.19 -1.48
CA ALA A 109 2.60 -14.76 -1.61
C ALA A 109 2.00 -13.92 -0.46
N ALA A 110 1.29 -14.54 0.49
CA ALA A 110 0.92 -13.96 1.77
C ALA A 110 2.10 -13.78 2.73
N SER A 111 3.28 -14.25 2.37
CA SER A 111 4.48 -14.24 3.20
C SER A 111 5.62 -13.49 2.53
N HIS A 112 6.53 -12.96 3.34
CA HIS A 112 7.78 -12.37 2.86
C HIS A 112 8.79 -13.46 2.47
N MET A 113 9.75 -13.16 1.60
CA MET A 113 10.74 -14.13 1.08
C MET A 113 10.06 -15.42 0.60
N SER A 114 9.03 -15.30 -0.23
CA SER A 114 8.18 -16.41 -0.66
C SER A 114 8.21 -16.64 -2.17
N TYR A 115 7.51 -17.66 -2.60
CA TYR A 115 7.24 -17.90 -4.02
C TYR A 115 5.94 -17.25 -4.42
N PHE A 116 5.91 -16.57 -5.57
CA PHE A 116 4.65 -16.05 -6.11
C PHE A 116 3.96 -17.14 -6.93
N PRO A 117 2.73 -17.57 -6.57
CA PRO A 117 2.05 -18.64 -7.28
C PRO A 117 1.79 -18.29 -8.75
N ALA A 118 2.24 -19.14 -9.67
CA ALA A 118 2.15 -18.92 -11.12
C ALA A 118 0.71 -18.77 -11.63
N LYS A 119 -0.26 -19.33 -10.91
CA LYS A 119 -1.70 -19.26 -11.25
C LYS A 119 -2.31 -17.88 -11.13
N PHE A 120 -1.72 -16.97 -10.34
CA PHE A 120 -2.22 -15.62 -10.22
C PHE A 120 -1.64 -14.73 -11.32
N THR A 121 -2.45 -14.39 -12.30
CA THR A 121 -2.17 -13.33 -13.28
C THR A 121 -2.13 -11.99 -12.55
N VAL A 122 -1.22 -11.10 -12.92
CA VAL A 122 -1.07 -9.75 -12.38
C VAL A 122 -1.45 -8.70 -13.43
N TRP A 123 -1.97 -7.53 -12.99
CA TRP A 123 -2.46 -6.51 -13.92
C TRP A 123 -1.40 -6.00 -14.93
N PRO A 124 -0.07 -5.93 -14.63
CA PRO A 124 0.89 -5.53 -15.65
C PRO A 124 1.03 -6.56 -16.80
N GLU A 125 0.83 -7.85 -16.51
CA GLU A 125 0.77 -8.88 -17.55
C GLU A 125 -0.48 -8.72 -18.42
N VAL A 126 -1.60 -8.28 -17.83
CA VAL A 126 -2.84 -7.96 -18.58
C VAL A 126 -2.58 -6.81 -19.53
N LEU A 127 -1.98 -5.71 -19.06
CA LEU A 127 -1.61 -4.57 -19.90
C LEU A 127 -0.66 -4.98 -21.02
N THR A 128 0.35 -5.80 -20.71
CA THR A 128 1.31 -6.31 -21.72
C THR A 128 0.60 -7.12 -22.81
N ARG A 129 -0.34 -7.99 -22.44
CA ARG A 129 -1.18 -8.76 -23.41
C ARG A 129 -2.07 -7.84 -24.26
N ALA A 130 -2.50 -6.71 -23.70
CA ALA A 130 -3.26 -5.69 -24.40
C ALA A 130 -2.37 -4.71 -25.21
N SER A 131 -1.10 -5.07 -25.45
CA SER A 131 -0.13 -4.31 -26.27
C SER A 131 0.29 -2.97 -25.65
N TRP A 132 0.18 -2.79 -24.34
CA TRP A 132 0.74 -1.64 -23.65
C TRP A 132 2.27 -1.75 -23.60
N HIS A 133 2.95 -0.62 -23.77
CA HIS A 133 4.37 -0.52 -23.46
C HIS A 133 4.56 -0.51 -21.94
N MET A 134 5.06 -1.64 -21.39
CA MET A 134 5.17 -1.85 -19.95
C MET A 134 6.63 -1.91 -19.49
N GLY A 135 6.98 -1.16 -18.45
CA GLY A 135 8.33 -1.18 -17.89
C GLY A 135 8.39 -0.74 -16.43
N PHE A 136 9.55 -0.97 -15.80
CA PHE A 136 9.80 -0.53 -14.44
C PHE A 136 11.24 -0.09 -14.21
N THR A 137 11.45 0.72 -13.18
CA THR A 137 12.78 1.01 -12.61
C THR A 137 12.76 0.81 -11.09
N GLY A 138 13.90 0.44 -10.51
CA GLY A 138 14.03 0.14 -9.09
C GLY A 138 13.47 -1.23 -8.74
N LYS A 139 12.53 -1.30 -7.79
CA LYS A 139 11.95 -2.52 -7.22
C LYS A 139 10.56 -2.81 -7.81
N GLY A 140 10.42 -3.99 -8.40
CA GLY A 140 9.11 -4.55 -8.77
C GLY A 140 8.46 -5.29 -7.60
N TRP A 141 8.08 -6.57 -7.82
CA TRP A 141 7.68 -7.49 -6.75
C TRP A 141 8.91 -8.16 -6.13
N GLY A 142 8.94 -8.26 -4.80
CA GLY A 142 10.00 -8.95 -4.04
C GLY A 142 10.11 -8.44 -2.60
N PRO A 143 11.00 -9.04 -1.80
CA PRO A 143 11.86 -10.18 -2.13
C PRO A 143 11.11 -11.49 -2.23
N GLY A 144 11.53 -12.32 -3.18
CA GLY A 144 10.91 -13.63 -3.43
C GLY A 144 11.27 -14.15 -4.82
N ILE A 145 10.65 -15.28 -5.19
CA ILE A 145 10.85 -15.91 -6.49
C ILE A 145 9.50 -16.00 -7.21
N ALA A 146 9.44 -15.44 -8.42
CA ALA A 146 8.29 -15.55 -9.30
C ALA A 146 8.74 -16.20 -10.62
N VAL A 147 8.14 -17.35 -10.93
CA VAL A 147 8.38 -18.07 -12.18
C VAL A 147 7.06 -18.39 -12.89
N ASP A 148 7.13 -18.54 -14.20
CA ASP A 148 6.00 -19.02 -15.00
C ASP A 148 5.84 -20.55 -14.88
N ALA A 149 4.84 -21.12 -15.57
CA ALA A 149 4.58 -22.54 -15.57
C ALA A 149 5.74 -23.38 -16.17
N ALA A 150 6.66 -22.77 -16.91
CA ALA A 150 7.85 -23.39 -17.47
C ALA A 150 9.09 -23.20 -16.58
N GLY A 151 8.95 -22.56 -15.41
CA GLY A 151 10.04 -22.29 -14.48
C GLY A 151 10.93 -21.10 -14.86
N LYS A 152 10.54 -20.27 -15.84
CA LYS A 152 11.28 -19.07 -16.21
C LYS A 152 10.88 -17.88 -15.34
N PRO A 153 11.81 -16.95 -15.03
CA PRO A 153 11.49 -15.73 -14.28
C PRO A 153 10.35 -14.93 -14.93
N ARG A 154 9.35 -14.53 -14.14
CA ARG A 154 8.23 -13.71 -14.59
C ARG A 154 8.60 -12.23 -14.57
N LEU A 155 8.22 -11.52 -15.62
CA LEU A 155 8.33 -10.07 -15.71
C LEU A 155 7.04 -9.40 -15.20
N MET A 156 6.73 -9.61 -13.91
CA MET A 156 5.44 -9.20 -13.31
C MET A 156 5.20 -7.68 -13.32
N THR A 157 6.24 -6.87 -13.49
CA THR A 157 6.14 -5.40 -13.59
C THR A 157 6.68 -4.88 -14.94
N GLY A 158 6.81 -5.77 -15.94
CA GLY A 158 7.32 -5.45 -17.26
C GLY A 158 8.85 -5.52 -17.38
N LYS A 159 9.40 -4.90 -18.42
CA LYS A 159 10.84 -4.86 -18.69
C LYS A 159 11.54 -3.90 -17.72
N ALA A 160 12.71 -4.32 -17.21
CA ALA A 160 13.54 -3.47 -16.34
C ALA A 160 14.26 -2.37 -17.15
N TRP A 161 14.19 -1.15 -16.65
CA TRP A 161 14.89 0.05 -17.14
C TRP A 161 15.80 0.54 -16.01
N GLN A 162 17.05 0.08 -15.96
CA GLN A 162 17.98 0.31 -14.86
C GLN A 162 19.41 0.61 -15.33
N LYS A 163 19.53 1.11 -16.55
CA LYS A 163 20.82 1.40 -17.20
C LYS A 163 21.50 2.61 -16.60
N HIS A 164 20.73 3.68 -16.40
CA HIS A 164 21.28 4.95 -15.92
C HIS A 164 21.50 4.90 -14.41
N LYS A 165 22.66 5.43 -14.02
CA LYS A 165 23.10 5.51 -12.62
C LYS A 165 23.50 6.95 -12.32
N LEU A 166 23.25 7.39 -11.10
CA LEU A 166 23.71 8.64 -10.54
C LEU A 166 24.73 8.38 -9.43
N GLN A 167 25.47 9.43 -9.06
CA GLN A 167 26.25 9.41 -7.83
C GLN A 167 25.28 9.54 -6.64
N PRO A 168 25.18 8.53 -5.75
CA PRO A 168 24.29 8.63 -4.60
C PRO A 168 24.64 9.84 -3.72
N PRO A 169 23.65 10.58 -3.22
CA PRO A 169 23.90 11.75 -2.39
C PRO A 169 24.47 11.40 -1.01
N THR A 170 24.17 10.20 -0.51
CA THR A 170 24.68 9.62 0.74
C THR A 170 24.90 8.12 0.56
N GLN A 171 25.61 7.48 1.52
CA GLN A 171 25.74 6.02 1.54
C GLN A 171 24.35 5.38 1.64
N HIS A 172 24.17 4.23 1.04
CA HIS A 172 22.96 3.39 1.01
C HIS A 172 21.81 3.89 0.13
N VAL A 173 21.75 5.18 -0.27
CA VAL A 173 20.86 5.60 -1.35
C VAL A 173 21.23 4.85 -2.63
N ALA A 174 20.24 4.32 -3.33
CA ALA A 174 20.47 3.56 -4.55
C ALA A 174 21.09 4.44 -5.65
N ALA A 175 22.05 3.88 -6.38
CA ALA A 175 22.69 4.59 -7.51
C ALA A 175 21.79 4.66 -8.76
N ASN A 176 20.51 4.32 -8.67
CA ASN A 176 19.60 4.36 -9.80
C ASN A 176 19.22 5.82 -10.13
N ASP A 177 19.48 6.23 -11.37
CA ASP A 177 18.87 7.44 -11.93
C ASP A 177 17.49 7.08 -12.49
N TYR A 178 16.50 7.11 -11.59
CA TYR A 178 15.14 6.67 -11.93
C TYR A 178 14.50 7.52 -13.01
N ALA A 179 14.72 8.83 -12.99
CA ALA A 179 14.16 9.75 -13.97
C ALA A 179 14.80 9.58 -15.36
N ALA A 180 16.13 9.37 -15.44
CA ALA A 180 16.79 9.09 -16.70
C ALA A 180 16.36 7.73 -17.30
N ASN A 181 16.15 6.72 -16.45
CA ASN A 181 15.61 5.43 -16.88
C ASN A 181 14.16 5.53 -17.38
N PHE A 182 13.36 6.40 -16.77
CA PHE A 182 12.01 6.71 -17.26
C PHE A 182 12.02 7.42 -18.62
N ARG A 183 12.97 8.33 -18.83
CA ARG A 183 13.15 9.00 -20.12
C ARG A 183 13.46 8.00 -21.23
N ASP A 184 14.43 7.09 -21.01
CA ASP A 184 14.74 6.02 -21.97
C ASP A 184 13.52 5.13 -22.25
N PHE A 185 12.70 4.86 -21.24
CA PHE A 185 11.47 4.10 -21.40
C PHE A 185 10.48 4.83 -22.33
N LEU A 186 10.27 6.12 -22.11
CA LEU A 186 9.37 6.93 -22.95
C LEU A 186 9.90 7.05 -24.38
N ASP A 187 11.22 7.18 -24.58
CA ASP A 187 11.85 7.26 -25.90
C ASP A 187 11.71 5.95 -26.70
N ALA A 188 11.60 4.82 -26.00
CA ALA A 188 11.41 3.50 -26.59
C ALA A 188 9.93 3.12 -26.79
N ALA A 189 8.99 3.93 -26.30
CA ALA A 189 7.56 3.66 -26.45
C ALA A 189 7.14 3.77 -27.91
N PRO A 190 6.42 2.76 -28.47
CA PRO A 190 5.90 2.86 -29.83
C PRO A 190 4.95 4.06 -29.96
N ALA A 191 5.05 4.77 -31.07
CA ALA A 191 4.21 5.94 -31.31
C ALA A 191 2.72 5.61 -31.23
N GLY A 192 1.98 6.33 -30.38
CA GLY A 192 0.55 6.14 -30.17
C GLY A 192 0.16 4.92 -29.33
N ALA A 193 1.12 4.10 -28.89
CA ALA A 193 0.82 3.01 -27.95
C ALA A 193 0.63 3.55 -26.52
N PRO A 194 -0.37 3.08 -25.78
CA PRO A 194 -0.47 3.39 -24.36
C PRO A 194 0.69 2.75 -23.59
N TRP A 195 1.12 3.42 -22.54
CA TRP A 195 2.23 2.92 -21.72
C TRP A 195 1.90 2.94 -20.22
N CYS A 196 2.55 2.05 -19.50
CA CYS A 196 2.53 2.03 -18.05
C CYS A 196 3.94 1.86 -17.51
N PHE A 197 4.37 2.77 -16.66
CA PHE A 197 5.66 2.71 -16.00
C PHE A 197 5.52 2.55 -14.50
N TRP A 198 6.17 1.51 -13.96
CA TRP A 198 6.25 1.25 -12.54
C TRP A 198 7.54 1.89 -11.98
N TYR A 199 7.41 3.01 -11.32
CA TYR A 199 8.48 3.63 -10.55
C TYR A 199 8.47 3.03 -9.13
N GLY A 200 9.28 2.00 -8.90
CA GLY A 200 9.46 1.37 -7.60
C GLY A 200 10.77 1.84 -6.97
N CYS A 201 10.80 3.04 -6.39
CA CYS A 201 12.03 3.49 -5.73
C CYS A 201 12.36 2.59 -4.54
N LEU A 202 13.65 2.46 -4.27
CA LEU A 202 14.15 1.66 -3.15
C LEU A 202 14.10 2.47 -1.85
N GLU A 203 14.11 3.77 -1.95
CA GLU A 203 14.02 4.69 -0.83
C GLU A 203 12.55 4.83 -0.36
N PRO A 204 12.34 4.99 0.95
CA PRO A 204 13.29 5.05 2.09
C PRO A 204 13.55 3.70 2.78
N HIS A 205 13.68 2.58 2.05
CA HIS A 205 14.10 1.30 2.66
C HIS A 205 15.51 1.40 3.26
N ARG A 206 15.71 0.77 4.44
CA ARG A 206 17.05 0.75 5.07
C ARG A 206 18.07 -0.05 4.23
N ASP A 207 19.44 0.19 4.42
CA ASP A 207 20.02 0.99 5.51
C ASP A 207 20.06 2.49 5.20
N TYR A 208 20.43 3.32 6.24
CA TYR A 208 20.74 4.74 6.10
C TYR A 208 22.15 5.03 6.57
N GLU A 209 22.78 6.07 6.00
CA GLU A 209 23.97 6.65 6.58
C GLU A 209 23.57 7.51 7.79
N TYR A 210 23.84 7.03 9.01
CA TYR A 210 23.41 7.71 10.24
C TYR A 210 23.86 9.18 10.30
N GLY A 211 22.93 10.06 10.58
CA GLY A 211 23.11 11.52 10.59
C GLY A 211 23.14 12.16 9.21
N SER A 212 22.85 11.42 8.13
CA SER A 212 22.81 11.97 6.77
C SER A 212 21.73 13.03 6.62
N GLY A 213 20.55 12.78 7.18
CA GLY A 213 19.43 13.73 7.15
C GLY A 213 19.78 15.06 7.79
N VAL A 214 20.44 15.03 8.95
CA VAL A 214 20.95 16.24 9.63
C VAL A 214 21.97 16.97 8.74
N ARG A 215 22.97 16.25 8.25
CA ARG A 215 24.06 16.85 7.46
C ARG A 215 23.59 17.43 6.12
N GLN A 216 22.72 16.73 5.43
CA GLN A 216 22.31 17.08 4.06
C GLN A 216 21.18 18.13 4.03
N SER A 217 20.22 18.05 4.95
CA SER A 217 19.11 19.01 5.01
C SER A 217 19.41 20.24 5.86
N GLY A 218 20.41 20.17 6.76
CA GLY A 218 20.67 21.20 7.77
C GLY A 218 19.65 21.25 8.91
N ARG A 219 18.65 20.33 8.92
CA ARG A 219 17.65 20.23 10.00
C ARG A 219 18.28 19.70 11.29
N LYS A 220 17.66 20.07 12.39
CA LYS A 220 18.07 19.61 13.73
C LYS A 220 17.11 18.54 14.23
N PRO A 221 17.56 17.55 15.02
CA PRO A 221 16.66 16.56 15.64
C PRO A 221 15.49 17.17 16.41
N ALA A 222 15.67 18.36 17.00
CA ALA A 222 14.63 19.11 17.70
C ALA A 222 13.49 19.64 16.78
N GLU A 223 13.67 19.63 15.46
CA GLU A 223 12.63 20.05 14.50
C GLU A 223 11.63 18.94 14.20
N ILE A 224 11.88 17.71 14.62
CA ILE A 224 10.85 16.67 14.68
C ILE A 224 9.81 17.13 15.69
N ASP A 225 8.61 17.44 15.23
CA ASP A 225 7.52 17.95 16.06
C ASP A 225 7.00 16.90 17.04
N ARG A 226 7.03 15.62 16.65
CA ARG A 226 6.53 14.52 17.46
C ARG A 226 7.27 13.20 17.17
N VAL A 227 7.71 12.54 18.22
CA VAL A 227 8.13 11.14 18.20
C VAL A 227 6.95 10.30 18.67
N PRO A 228 6.54 9.21 17.97
CA PRO A 228 5.50 8.30 18.43
C PRO A 228 5.76 7.75 19.84
N GLU A 229 4.71 7.65 20.66
CA GLU A 229 4.83 7.23 22.09
C GLU A 229 5.41 5.82 22.30
N PHE A 230 5.44 4.99 21.27
CA PHE A 230 6.03 3.66 21.34
C PHE A 230 7.55 3.63 21.12
N TRP A 231 8.17 4.76 20.80
CA TRP A 231 9.64 4.92 20.78
C TRP A 231 10.09 5.84 21.91
N PRO A 232 11.33 5.72 22.39
CA PRO A 232 11.89 6.72 23.28
C PRO A 232 12.07 8.04 22.53
N ASP A 233 11.66 9.14 23.15
CA ASP A 233 11.98 10.49 22.62
C ASP A 233 13.44 10.81 22.96
N ASP A 234 14.33 10.45 22.03
CA ASP A 234 15.78 10.48 22.17
C ASP A 234 16.41 11.07 20.89
N GLU A 235 17.56 11.70 21.03
CA GLU A 235 18.28 12.30 19.88
C GLU A 235 18.61 11.25 18.81
N THR A 236 18.89 10.01 19.21
CA THR A 236 19.16 8.90 18.29
C THR A 236 17.94 8.61 17.41
N VAL A 237 16.74 8.54 18.00
CA VAL A 237 15.49 8.29 17.28
C VAL A 237 15.17 9.44 16.35
N ARG A 238 15.27 10.66 16.83
CA ARG A 238 15.02 11.88 16.03
C ARG A 238 15.99 12.00 14.86
N THR A 239 17.26 11.66 15.06
CA THR A 239 18.26 11.62 13.98
C THR A 239 17.92 10.55 12.95
N ASP A 240 17.58 9.34 13.38
CA ASP A 240 17.15 8.23 12.51
C ASP A 240 15.89 8.60 11.70
N MET A 241 14.94 9.34 12.29
CA MET A 241 13.76 9.88 11.59
C MET A 241 14.14 10.94 10.53
N LEU A 242 15.15 11.78 10.77
CA LEU A 242 15.64 12.73 9.76
C LEU A 242 16.40 12.03 8.62
N ASP A 243 17.11 10.93 8.91
CA ASP A 243 17.76 10.11 7.90
C ASP A 243 16.72 9.47 6.98
N TYR A 244 15.64 8.93 7.55
CA TYR A 244 14.47 8.47 6.80
C TYR A 244 13.85 9.59 5.95
N ALA A 245 13.66 10.80 6.50
CA ALA A 245 13.11 11.93 5.77
C ALA A 245 13.95 12.30 4.54
N TRP A 246 15.27 12.24 4.65
CA TRP A 246 16.18 12.52 3.54
C TRP A 246 16.02 11.53 2.39
N GLU A 247 15.81 10.26 2.69
CA GLU A 247 15.55 9.22 1.71
C GLU A 247 14.18 9.40 1.01
N VAL A 248 13.12 9.74 1.78
CA VAL A 248 11.81 10.11 1.22
C VAL A 248 11.94 11.28 0.24
N GLU A 249 12.68 12.31 0.64
CA GLU A 249 12.91 13.50 -0.21
C GLU A 249 13.71 13.17 -1.47
N HIS A 250 14.60 12.18 -1.41
CA HIS A 250 15.30 11.70 -2.61
C HIS A 250 14.31 11.02 -3.57
N ALA A 251 13.45 10.14 -3.06
CA ALA A 251 12.41 9.50 -3.87
C ALA A 251 11.45 10.53 -4.50
N ASP A 252 11.04 11.52 -3.72
CA ASP A 252 10.16 12.60 -4.19
C ASP A 252 10.82 13.48 -5.26
N ARG A 253 12.12 13.80 -5.13
CA ARG A 253 12.86 14.52 -6.17
C ARG A 253 12.88 13.75 -7.50
N GLN A 254 13.08 12.44 -7.48
CA GLN A 254 13.05 11.61 -8.69
C GLN A 254 11.66 11.59 -9.33
N LEU A 255 10.59 11.51 -8.51
CA LEU A 255 9.21 11.68 -8.98
C LEU A 255 9.01 13.05 -9.63
N GLY A 256 9.51 14.12 -9.01
CA GLY A 256 9.43 15.48 -9.54
C GLY A 256 10.07 15.62 -10.94
N LEU A 257 11.22 14.99 -11.15
CA LEU A 257 11.87 14.95 -12.46
C LEU A 257 11.06 14.17 -13.51
N MET A 258 10.39 13.09 -13.11
CA MET A 258 9.48 12.34 -13.99
C MET A 258 8.26 13.17 -14.39
N LEU A 259 7.66 13.90 -13.44
CA LEU A 259 6.53 14.79 -13.72
C LEU A 259 6.94 15.91 -14.69
N GLN A 260 8.13 16.51 -14.51
CA GLN A 260 8.68 17.50 -15.42
C GLN A 260 8.90 16.93 -16.84
N GLU A 261 9.37 15.69 -16.95
CA GLU A 261 9.53 15.01 -18.24
C GLU A 261 8.18 14.82 -18.96
N LEU A 262 7.13 14.42 -18.20
CA LEU A 262 5.78 14.30 -18.75
C LEU A 262 5.22 15.65 -19.22
N GLU A 263 5.47 16.73 -18.49
CA GLU A 263 5.09 18.08 -18.91
C GLU A 263 5.80 18.51 -20.17
N ALA A 264 7.13 18.34 -20.22
CA ALA A 264 7.94 18.73 -21.36
C ALA A 264 7.50 18.03 -22.66
N ARG A 265 6.94 16.82 -22.54
CA ARG A 265 6.39 16.03 -23.67
C ARG A 265 4.90 16.27 -23.92
N GLY A 266 4.22 17.07 -23.11
CA GLY A 266 2.76 17.26 -23.18
C GLY A 266 1.96 16.00 -22.83
N LEU A 267 2.52 15.08 -22.03
CA LEU A 267 1.92 13.81 -21.67
C LEU A 267 1.22 13.83 -20.30
N LEU A 268 1.50 14.83 -19.45
CA LEU A 268 1.00 14.85 -18.08
C LEU A 268 -0.55 14.86 -18.01
N GLU A 269 -1.21 15.62 -18.89
CA GLU A 269 -2.67 15.73 -18.90
C GLU A 269 -3.37 14.42 -19.36
N THR A 270 -2.68 13.54 -20.05
CA THR A 270 -3.21 12.24 -20.51
C THR A 270 -2.69 11.07 -19.68
N THR A 271 -2.04 11.34 -18.53
CA THR A 271 -1.45 10.31 -17.67
C THR A 271 -2.17 10.22 -16.34
N LEU A 272 -2.58 9.01 -15.96
CA LEU A 272 -2.96 8.65 -14.60
C LEU A 272 -1.67 8.55 -13.77
N VAL A 273 -1.52 9.40 -12.76
CA VAL A 273 -0.38 9.35 -11.85
C VAL A 273 -0.86 8.85 -10.48
N ILE A 274 -0.36 7.72 -10.03
CA ILE A 274 -0.64 7.14 -8.72
C ILE A 274 0.66 7.17 -7.92
N VAL A 275 0.65 7.80 -6.75
CA VAL A 275 1.82 7.86 -5.86
C VAL A 275 1.46 7.28 -4.50
N THR A 276 2.21 6.28 -4.08
CA THR A 276 2.01 5.58 -2.79
C THR A 276 3.31 4.96 -2.29
N SER A 277 3.23 4.20 -1.20
CA SER A 277 4.29 3.31 -0.68
C SER A 277 3.74 1.92 -0.47
N ASP A 278 4.59 0.91 -0.33
CA ASP A 278 4.12 -0.45 -0.09
C ASP A 278 3.68 -0.69 1.37
N HIS A 279 4.25 -0.02 2.35
CA HIS A 279 3.82 0.00 3.77
C HIS A 279 4.46 1.15 4.54
N GLY A 280 4.26 1.18 5.87
CA GLY A 280 4.80 2.20 6.76
C GLY A 280 6.32 2.17 6.88
N MET A 281 6.87 3.14 7.61
CA MET A 281 8.32 3.37 7.74
C MET A 281 9.07 2.17 8.34
N PRO A 282 10.37 1.95 7.99
CA PRO A 282 11.14 0.77 8.37
C PRO A 282 11.71 0.87 9.79
N PHE A 283 10.82 1.06 10.75
CA PHE A 283 11.14 1.23 12.17
C PHE A 283 10.42 0.17 13.01
N PRO A 284 10.89 -0.12 14.24
CA PRO A 284 10.19 -1.00 15.15
C PRO A 284 8.71 -0.60 15.29
N ARG A 285 7.79 -1.58 15.34
CA ARG A 285 6.33 -1.40 15.40
C ARG A 285 5.68 -0.74 14.18
N ALA A 286 6.43 -0.02 13.34
CA ALA A 286 5.94 0.61 12.11
C ALA A 286 6.17 -0.24 10.84
N LYS A 287 6.88 -1.36 10.92
CA LYS A 287 7.05 -2.36 9.84
C LYS A 287 6.84 -3.77 10.40
N GLY A 288 6.17 -4.63 9.64
CA GLY A 288 5.98 -6.03 10.02
C GLY A 288 4.93 -6.25 11.13
N TYR A 289 4.05 -5.29 11.36
CA TYR A 289 2.93 -5.36 12.30
C TYR A 289 1.60 -5.02 11.60
N ALA A 290 0.51 -4.90 12.36
CA ALA A 290 -0.81 -4.55 11.85
C ALA A 290 -1.39 -3.26 12.50
N TYR A 291 -0.52 -2.43 13.08
CA TYR A 291 -0.92 -1.14 13.65
C TYR A 291 -1.12 -0.07 12.57
N ASP A 292 -1.78 1.03 12.93
CA ASP A 292 -2.01 2.16 12.01
C ASP A 292 -0.69 2.64 11.40
N ALA A 293 0.36 2.82 12.22
CA ALA A 293 1.70 3.22 11.78
C ALA A 293 2.36 2.24 10.78
N SER A 294 1.95 0.96 10.78
CA SER A 294 2.48 -0.06 9.87
C SER A 294 1.72 -0.10 8.55
N CYS A 295 0.39 0.00 8.62
CA CYS A 295 -0.48 -0.29 7.48
C CYS A 295 -0.97 0.96 6.75
N ARG A 296 -1.00 2.13 7.40
CA ARG A 296 -1.39 3.38 6.76
C ARG A 296 -0.26 3.90 5.89
N VAL A 297 -0.59 4.25 4.64
CA VAL A 297 0.37 4.67 3.61
C VAL A 297 -0.05 6.01 2.99
N PRO A 298 0.90 6.78 2.42
CA PRO A 298 0.53 7.91 1.60
C PRO A 298 -0.16 7.43 0.32
N LEU A 299 -1.18 8.17 -0.14
CA LEU A 299 -1.80 7.93 -1.43
C LEU A 299 -2.31 9.24 -2.01
N ALA A 300 -1.77 9.60 -3.17
CA ALA A 300 -2.28 10.68 -4.01
C ALA A 300 -2.46 10.19 -5.45
N ILE A 301 -3.59 10.55 -6.07
CA ILE A 301 -3.89 10.12 -7.45
C ILE A 301 -4.32 11.34 -8.27
N ARG A 302 -3.59 11.60 -9.37
CA ARG A 302 -3.96 12.57 -10.38
C ARG A 302 -4.51 11.84 -11.61
N CYS A 303 -5.78 12.08 -11.89
CA CYS A 303 -6.43 11.49 -13.07
C CYS A 303 -6.08 12.25 -14.36
N PRO A 304 -6.17 11.61 -15.53
CA PRO A 304 -6.03 12.31 -16.80
C PRO A 304 -7.19 13.29 -17.01
N ASN A 305 -6.90 14.42 -17.66
CA ASN A 305 -7.88 15.44 -18.05
C ASN A 305 -8.77 15.95 -16.90
N VAL A 306 -8.21 16.03 -15.68
CA VAL A 306 -8.95 16.47 -14.49
C VAL A 306 -9.39 17.93 -14.65
N PRO A 307 -10.70 18.25 -14.59
CA PRO A 307 -11.18 19.62 -14.55
C PRO A 307 -10.63 20.38 -13.35
N ALA A 308 -10.41 21.69 -13.49
CA ALA A 308 -9.81 22.50 -12.43
C ALA A 308 -10.58 22.43 -11.11
N GLU A 309 -11.91 22.37 -11.18
CA GLU A 309 -12.83 22.28 -10.04
C GLU A 309 -12.79 20.93 -9.30
N GLN A 310 -12.17 19.92 -9.88
CA GLN A 310 -11.98 18.60 -9.28
C GLN A 310 -10.56 18.37 -8.74
N ARG A 311 -9.69 19.38 -8.86
CA ARG A 311 -8.31 19.30 -8.36
C ARG A 311 -8.24 19.61 -6.86
N GLY A 312 -7.22 19.07 -6.19
CA GLY A 312 -6.90 19.37 -4.79
C GLY A 312 -7.92 18.85 -3.78
N ARG A 313 -8.71 17.84 -4.16
CA ARG A 313 -9.69 17.23 -3.26
C ARG A 313 -9.02 16.33 -2.24
N THR A 314 -9.56 16.35 -1.02
CA THR A 314 -9.19 15.39 0.02
C THR A 314 -10.39 14.51 0.32
N VAL A 315 -10.20 13.20 0.33
CA VAL A 315 -11.25 12.21 0.58
C VAL A 315 -10.97 11.42 1.86
N ASP A 316 -12.05 11.07 2.55
CA ASP A 316 -12.05 10.37 3.83
C ASP A 316 -12.52 8.91 3.70
N ASP A 317 -12.80 8.45 2.48
CA ASP A 317 -13.10 7.05 2.20
C ASP A 317 -11.93 6.15 2.61
N PHE A 318 -12.25 5.05 3.26
CA PHE A 318 -11.27 4.01 3.56
C PHE A 318 -10.97 3.22 2.29
N VAL A 319 -9.73 3.30 1.82
CA VAL A 319 -9.26 2.58 0.64
C VAL A 319 -8.14 1.63 1.01
N SER A 320 -8.08 0.54 0.31
CA SER A 320 -7.12 -0.52 0.57
C SER A 320 -6.41 -0.93 -0.73
N PHE A 321 -5.22 -1.45 -0.64
CA PHE A 321 -4.40 -1.80 -1.81
C PHE A 321 -5.03 -2.78 -2.81
N PRO A 322 -5.92 -3.71 -2.41
CA PRO A 322 -6.68 -4.46 -3.39
C PRO A 322 -7.45 -3.60 -4.39
N ASP A 323 -7.82 -2.36 -4.02
CA ASP A 323 -8.56 -1.42 -4.88
C ASP A 323 -7.73 -0.89 -6.07
N LEU A 324 -6.39 -0.95 -6.00
CA LEU A 324 -5.52 -0.38 -7.03
C LEU A 324 -5.56 -1.15 -8.35
N ALA A 325 -5.56 -2.49 -8.31
CA ALA A 325 -5.58 -3.30 -9.52
C ALA A 325 -6.86 -3.07 -10.36
N PRO A 326 -8.09 -3.16 -9.81
CA PRO A 326 -9.30 -2.87 -10.57
C PRO A 326 -9.36 -1.41 -11.03
N THR A 327 -8.80 -0.44 -10.27
CA THR A 327 -8.71 0.96 -10.68
C THR A 327 -7.82 1.12 -11.91
N ILE A 328 -6.64 0.52 -11.92
CA ILE A 328 -5.70 0.57 -13.04
C ILE A 328 -6.32 -0.05 -14.30
N LEU A 329 -6.95 -1.21 -14.17
CA LEU A 329 -7.64 -1.86 -15.30
C LEU A 329 -8.79 -1.01 -15.85
N ASP A 330 -9.56 -0.38 -14.97
CA ASP A 330 -10.67 0.49 -15.35
C ASP A 330 -10.20 1.71 -16.16
N TYR A 331 -9.12 2.38 -15.72
CA TYR A 331 -8.49 3.47 -16.50
C TYR A 331 -7.78 2.99 -17.77
N ALA A 332 -7.36 1.73 -17.81
CA ALA A 332 -6.85 1.10 -19.02
C ALA A 332 -7.94 0.69 -20.01
N GLY A 333 -9.23 0.82 -19.64
CA GLY A 333 -10.35 0.40 -20.47
C GLY A 333 -10.52 -1.12 -20.56
N ILE A 334 -9.99 -1.87 -19.58
CA ILE A 334 -10.05 -3.34 -19.54
C ILE A 334 -11.00 -3.77 -18.42
N ALA A 335 -12.10 -4.40 -18.77
CA ALA A 335 -13.01 -4.95 -17.78
C ALA A 335 -12.33 -6.05 -16.95
N THR A 336 -12.53 -6.03 -15.63
CA THR A 336 -11.92 -7.04 -14.73
C THR A 336 -12.30 -8.46 -15.11
N ALA A 337 -13.54 -8.68 -15.61
CA ALA A 337 -14.02 -9.98 -16.08
C ALA A 337 -13.23 -10.51 -17.30
N ASP A 338 -12.71 -9.61 -18.14
CA ASP A 338 -11.97 -9.94 -19.36
C ASP A 338 -10.44 -10.01 -19.13
N SER A 339 -10.00 -9.66 -17.94
CA SER A 339 -8.56 -9.58 -17.59
C SER A 339 -7.88 -10.96 -17.52
N GLY A 340 -8.64 -12.03 -17.26
CA GLY A 340 -8.10 -13.34 -16.94
C GLY A 340 -7.39 -13.40 -15.58
N MET A 341 -7.55 -12.39 -14.73
CA MET A 341 -7.09 -12.40 -13.35
C MET A 341 -8.08 -13.18 -12.46
N ALA A 342 -7.58 -13.71 -11.36
CA ALA A 342 -8.45 -14.30 -10.35
C ALA A 342 -9.38 -13.22 -9.74
N GLU A 343 -10.53 -13.63 -9.21
CA GLU A 343 -11.50 -12.72 -8.57
C GLU A 343 -10.80 -11.78 -7.57
N MET A 344 -11.03 -10.48 -7.74
CA MET A 344 -10.43 -9.45 -6.92
C MET A 344 -11.25 -9.21 -5.66
N TYR A 345 -10.58 -8.88 -4.57
CA TYR A 345 -11.21 -8.42 -3.34
C TYR A 345 -11.55 -6.94 -3.41
N GLY A 346 -10.70 -6.15 -4.07
CA GLY A 346 -10.82 -4.71 -4.20
C GLY A 346 -11.85 -4.26 -5.23
N GLN A 347 -12.17 -2.99 -5.17
CA GLN A 347 -13.11 -2.31 -6.08
C GLN A 347 -12.45 -1.05 -6.67
N SER A 348 -12.78 -0.73 -7.92
CA SER A 348 -12.24 0.47 -8.59
C SER A 348 -12.53 1.74 -7.78
N LEU A 349 -11.51 2.58 -7.66
CA LEU A 349 -11.61 3.92 -7.06
C LEU A 349 -12.13 4.97 -8.05
N ARG A 350 -12.40 4.61 -9.31
CA ARG A 350 -12.83 5.54 -10.34
C ARG A 350 -14.05 6.38 -9.94
N PRO A 351 -15.09 5.83 -9.28
CA PRO A 351 -16.24 6.64 -8.83
C PRO A 351 -15.84 7.72 -7.80
N ILE A 352 -14.84 7.47 -6.95
CA ILE A 352 -14.29 8.45 -6.01
C ILE A 352 -13.46 9.49 -6.75
N LEU A 353 -12.62 9.04 -7.68
CA LEU A 353 -11.71 9.89 -8.44
C LEU A 353 -12.44 10.86 -9.38
N GLU A 354 -13.54 10.44 -9.98
CA GLU A 354 -14.37 11.24 -10.90
C GLU A 354 -15.45 12.08 -10.18
N SER A 355 -15.61 11.93 -8.87
CA SER A 355 -16.50 12.79 -8.07
C SER A 355 -15.97 14.22 -8.03
N SER A 356 -16.85 15.20 -7.87
CA SER A 356 -16.50 16.59 -7.59
C SER A 356 -16.45 16.91 -6.08
N ASN A 357 -16.85 15.96 -5.22
CA ASN A 357 -16.95 16.17 -3.77
C ASN A 357 -15.65 15.82 -3.04
N SER A 358 -15.46 16.40 -1.86
CA SER A 358 -14.45 16.06 -0.86
C SER A 358 -15.09 15.34 0.33
N GLY A 359 -14.27 14.79 1.23
CA GLY A 359 -14.74 14.06 2.41
C GLY A 359 -15.15 12.64 2.07
N GLN A 360 -16.19 12.13 2.72
CA GLN A 360 -16.72 10.77 2.47
C GLN A 360 -17.57 10.77 1.19
N ILE A 361 -17.15 10.03 0.19
CA ILE A 361 -17.82 9.91 -1.12
C ILE A 361 -18.72 8.68 -1.18
N GLN A 362 -18.19 7.51 -0.77
CA GLN A 362 -18.89 6.23 -0.72
C GLN A 362 -19.16 5.85 0.74
N PRO A 363 -20.40 5.95 1.25
CA PRO A 363 -20.72 5.76 2.68
C PRO A 363 -20.33 4.39 3.24
N GLU A 364 -20.22 3.35 2.40
CA GLU A 364 -19.82 2.01 2.78
C GLU A 364 -18.31 1.86 3.06
N ARG A 365 -17.48 2.76 2.57
CA ARG A 365 -16.02 2.73 2.76
C ARG A 365 -15.59 3.33 4.08
N THR A 366 -15.98 2.68 5.17
CA THR A 366 -15.75 3.15 6.56
C THR A 366 -14.69 2.35 7.31
N ARG A 367 -14.14 1.30 6.70
CA ARG A 367 -13.22 0.37 7.37
C ARG A 367 -12.36 -0.39 6.38
N VAL A 368 -11.24 -0.93 6.86
CA VAL A 368 -10.35 -1.85 6.13
C VAL A 368 -9.90 -2.99 7.03
N ILE A 369 -9.53 -4.11 6.40
CA ILE A 369 -8.90 -5.24 7.08
C ILE A 369 -7.38 -5.09 6.98
N VAL A 370 -6.70 -5.31 8.10
CA VAL A 370 -5.23 -5.36 8.21
C VAL A 370 -4.81 -6.65 8.87
N GLY A 371 -3.56 -7.06 8.72
CA GLY A 371 -3.06 -8.27 9.37
C GLY A 371 -1.64 -8.63 8.98
N LYS A 372 -1.26 -9.85 9.34
CA LYS A 372 0.02 -10.44 8.90
C LYS A 372 -0.01 -11.96 8.98
N GLU A 373 0.88 -12.58 8.26
CA GLU A 373 1.31 -13.97 8.39
C GLU A 373 2.80 -14.01 8.71
N ARG A 374 3.62 -14.72 7.95
CA ARG A 374 5.07 -14.69 8.12
C ARG A 374 5.64 -13.44 7.46
N THR A 375 6.14 -12.52 8.27
CA THR A 375 6.83 -11.31 7.79
C THR A 375 8.32 -11.53 7.61
N ASP A 376 8.91 -12.43 8.43
CA ASP A 376 10.29 -12.87 8.25
C ASP A 376 10.54 -14.24 8.89
N VAL A 377 11.78 -14.72 8.81
CA VAL A 377 12.26 -15.94 9.49
C VAL A 377 12.61 -15.65 10.95
N GLY A 378 13.07 -16.65 11.73
CA GLY A 378 13.62 -16.45 13.07
C GLY A 378 12.73 -16.90 14.23
N ARG A 379 11.62 -17.57 13.93
CA ARG A 379 10.89 -18.39 14.90
C ARG A 379 11.21 -19.87 14.67
N PRO A 380 11.08 -20.74 15.68
CA PRO A 380 11.22 -22.19 15.47
C PRO A 380 10.37 -22.66 14.29
N GLY A 381 11.00 -23.40 13.34
CA GLY A 381 10.33 -23.87 12.13
C GLY A 381 9.93 -22.80 11.14
N ASP A 382 10.47 -21.58 11.25
CA ASP A 382 10.17 -20.41 10.41
C ASP A 382 8.67 -20.08 10.31
N VAL A 383 7.91 -20.36 11.35
CA VAL A 383 6.46 -20.05 11.42
C VAL A 383 6.18 -18.56 11.49
N GLY A 384 4.97 -18.15 11.07
CA GLY A 384 4.51 -16.77 11.14
C GLY A 384 4.04 -16.33 12.53
N TYR A 385 3.67 -15.05 12.62
CA TYR A 385 2.89 -14.48 13.72
C TYR A 385 1.58 -13.93 13.16
N PRO A 386 0.53 -14.75 13.09
CA PRO A 386 -0.70 -14.40 12.39
C PRO A 386 -1.56 -13.39 13.14
N ILE A 387 -1.92 -12.32 12.47
CA ILE A 387 -2.83 -11.28 12.95
C ILE A 387 -3.93 -11.06 11.92
N ARG A 388 -5.16 -10.82 12.39
CA ARG A 388 -6.23 -10.18 11.62
C ARG A 388 -6.77 -9.01 12.41
N GLY A 389 -7.07 -7.92 11.74
CA GLY A 389 -7.57 -6.72 12.38
C GLY A 389 -8.56 -5.97 11.53
N LEU A 390 -9.42 -5.23 12.21
CA LEU A 390 -10.39 -4.32 11.63
C LEU A 390 -10.06 -2.89 12.04
N ARG A 391 -9.77 -2.03 11.05
CA ARG A 391 -9.51 -0.61 11.24
C ARG A 391 -10.74 0.19 10.77
N THR A 392 -11.41 0.88 11.69
CA THR A 392 -12.55 1.77 11.46
C THR A 392 -12.13 3.23 11.66
N SER A 393 -13.01 4.19 11.45
CA SER A 393 -12.70 5.63 11.69
C SER A 393 -12.22 5.93 13.11
N ARG A 394 -12.66 5.16 14.11
CA ARG A 394 -12.31 5.37 15.51
C ARG A 394 -11.43 4.28 16.11
N TYR A 395 -11.67 3.02 15.77
CA TYR A 395 -11.05 1.90 16.46
C TYR A 395 -10.13 1.09 15.55
N LEU A 396 -9.07 0.55 16.14
CA LEU A 396 -8.31 -0.57 15.62
C LEU A 396 -8.51 -1.76 16.56
N TYR A 397 -9.11 -2.84 16.06
CA TYR A 397 -9.22 -4.12 16.75
C TYR A 397 -8.28 -5.13 16.08
N LEU A 398 -7.48 -5.86 16.88
CA LEU A 398 -6.57 -6.90 16.41
C LEU A 398 -6.84 -8.21 17.16
N CYS A 399 -6.84 -9.32 16.40
CA CYS A 399 -6.84 -10.68 16.91
C CYS A 399 -5.49 -11.33 16.59
N ASN A 400 -4.73 -11.71 17.62
CA ASN A 400 -3.48 -12.44 17.56
C ASN A 400 -3.78 -13.93 17.70
N TYR A 401 -3.63 -14.72 16.63
CA TYR A 401 -4.00 -16.14 16.63
C TYR A 401 -3.00 -17.04 17.37
N GLU A 402 -1.75 -16.58 17.48
CA GLU A 402 -0.66 -17.33 18.11
C GLU A 402 0.06 -16.46 19.17
N PRO A 403 -0.63 -16.02 20.23
CA PRO A 403 -0.08 -15.08 21.21
C PRO A 403 1.09 -15.62 22.02
N SER A 404 1.33 -16.93 21.98
CA SER A 404 2.49 -17.60 22.60
C SER A 404 3.79 -17.44 21.80
N ARG A 405 3.71 -16.96 20.55
CA ARG A 405 4.90 -16.70 19.70
C ARG A 405 5.41 -15.28 19.92
N TRP A 406 6.69 -15.05 19.70
CA TRP A 406 7.27 -13.71 19.69
C TRP A 406 6.79 -12.90 18.48
N PRO A 407 6.19 -11.70 18.66
CA PRO A 407 5.53 -10.98 17.58
C PRO A 407 6.48 -10.40 16.53
N ALA A 408 7.75 -10.11 16.91
CA ALA A 408 8.78 -9.56 16.02
C ALA A 408 9.85 -10.58 15.59
N GLY A 409 9.62 -11.87 15.82
CA GLY A 409 10.65 -12.91 15.76
C GLY A 409 11.32 -13.13 17.11
N ASN A 410 12.00 -14.25 17.27
CA ASN A 410 12.59 -14.64 18.55
C ASN A 410 13.75 -13.72 18.97
N PRO A 411 13.91 -13.44 20.27
CA PRO A 411 14.99 -12.59 20.79
C PRO A 411 16.39 -13.04 20.39
N GLU A 412 16.68 -14.33 20.52
CA GLU A 412 17.97 -14.94 20.17
C GLU A 412 18.29 -14.84 18.68
N THR A 413 17.30 -14.57 17.82
CA THR A 413 17.48 -14.36 16.38
C THR A 413 17.52 -12.88 15.99
N GLY A 414 17.49 -11.98 16.96
CA GLY A 414 17.59 -10.54 16.73
C GLY A 414 16.31 -9.88 16.25
N TYR A 415 15.13 -10.44 16.55
CA TYR A 415 13.82 -9.89 16.17
C TYR A 415 13.71 -9.54 14.67
N PRO A 416 13.84 -10.52 13.77
CA PRO A 416 14.08 -10.28 12.34
C PRO A 416 12.88 -9.73 11.55
N ASP A 417 11.65 -9.71 12.11
CA ASP A 417 10.51 -9.06 11.46
C ASP A 417 10.70 -7.53 11.33
N THR A 418 11.63 -6.96 12.12
CA THR A 418 11.98 -5.53 12.15
C THR A 418 13.42 -5.33 11.71
N ASP A 419 13.64 -4.40 10.79
CA ASP A 419 14.97 -4.09 10.27
C ASP A 419 15.89 -3.51 11.33
N GLY A 420 17.20 -3.80 11.25
CA GLY A 420 18.24 -3.22 12.06
C GLY A 420 18.29 -1.70 11.90
N SER A 421 18.43 -0.98 13.01
CA SER A 421 18.46 0.48 13.00
C SER A 421 19.01 1.02 14.30
N PRO A 422 19.48 2.29 14.33
CA PRO A 422 19.85 2.95 15.58
C PRO A 422 18.70 2.95 16.60
N THR A 423 17.46 3.23 16.13
CA THR A 423 16.26 3.20 16.96
C THR A 423 16.02 1.81 17.55
N LYS A 424 16.11 0.74 16.75
CA LYS A 424 15.95 -0.64 17.24
C LYS A 424 16.98 -1.00 18.27
N SER A 425 18.25 -0.73 17.98
CA SER A 425 19.37 -1.04 18.91
C SER A 425 19.22 -0.29 20.24
N LEU A 426 18.79 0.99 20.21
CA LEU A 426 18.52 1.77 21.43
C LEU A 426 17.41 1.11 22.27
N ILE A 427 16.28 0.74 21.66
CA ILE A 427 15.17 0.10 22.37
C ILE A 427 15.59 -1.25 22.98
N LEU A 428 16.37 -2.05 22.24
CA LEU A 428 16.89 -3.33 22.75
C LEU A 428 17.86 -3.12 23.92
N GLN A 429 18.74 -2.10 23.87
CA GLN A 429 19.62 -1.76 24.99
C GLN A 429 18.82 -1.39 26.25
N ARG A 430 17.78 -0.56 26.12
CA ARG A 430 16.89 -0.21 27.23
C ARG A 430 16.21 -1.45 27.83
N GLY A 431 15.68 -2.32 26.97
CA GLY A 431 15.07 -3.57 27.38
C GLY A 431 16.04 -4.56 28.06
N ARG A 432 17.34 -4.52 27.72
CA ARG A 432 18.37 -5.33 28.43
C ARG A 432 18.63 -4.83 29.84
N VAL A 433 18.55 -3.51 30.03
CA VAL A 433 18.71 -2.89 31.36
C VAL A 433 17.47 -3.13 32.22
N ASP A 434 16.28 -2.96 31.62
CA ASP A 434 14.99 -3.12 32.28
C ASP A 434 13.94 -3.71 31.33
N ARG A 435 13.57 -4.97 31.52
CA ARG A 435 12.54 -5.64 30.69
C ARG A 435 11.14 -5.03 30.84
N SER A 436 10.90 -4.21 31.85
CA SER A 436 9.68 -3.43 32.01
C SER A 436 9.69 -2.10 31.24
N ASP A 437 10.82 -1.75 30.56
CA ASP A 437 10.89 -0.54 29.74
C ASP A 437 9.74 -0.52 28.73
N ARG A 438 8.97 0.58 28.77
CA ARG A 438 7.74 0.70 27.98
C ARG A 438 8.01 0.60 26.48
N SER A 439 9.10 1.19 26.00
CA SER A 439 9.44 1.14 24.58
C SER A 439 9.77 -0.29 24.13
N TRP A 440 10.53 -1.05 24.95
CA TRP A 440 10.81 -2.44 24.65
C TRP A 440 9.53 -3.28 24.66
N GLN A 441 8.68 -3.13 25.69
CA GLN A 441 7.41 -3.87 25.79
C GLN A 441 6.50 -3.61 24.58
N LEU A 442 6.38 -2.35 24.14
CA LEU A 442 5.54 -1.97 23.01
C LEU A 442 6.07 -2.46 21.65
N ASN A 443 7.38 -2.59 21.49
CA ASN A 443 7.97 -2.98 20.22
C ASN A 443 8.26 -4.50 20.10
N PHE A 444 8.69 -5.13 21.20
CA PHE A 444 9.21 -6.50 21.18
C PHE A 444 8.54 -7.44 22.17
N GLY A 445 7.86 -6.94 23.19
CA GLY A 445 7.16 -7.75 24.19
C GLY A 445 6.02 -8.60 23.61
N MET A 446 5.62 -9.65 24.33
CA MET A 446 4.52 -10.53 23.95
C MET A 446 3.19 -9.77 23.81
N ARG A 447 2.30 -10.26 22.98
CA ARG A 447 0.98 -9.65 22.75
C ARG A 447 -0.13 -10.52 23.31
N PRO A 448 -1.20 -9.92 23.88
CA PRO A 448 -2.40 -10.66 24.24
C PRO A 448 -3.12 -11.16 22.99
N ALA A 449 -4.06 -12.10 23.17
CA ALA A 449 -4.86 -12.63 22.07
C ALA A 449 -5.69 -11.54 21.36
N GLU A 450 -6.08 -10.48 22.10
CA GLU A 450 -6.88 -9.39 21.55
C GLU A 450 -6.33 -8.03 21.96
N GLU A 451 -6.37 -7.12 21.00
CA GLU A 451 -6.00 -5.72 21.20
C GLU A 451 -7.09 -4.81 20.63
N LEU A 452 -7.44 -3.76 21.36
CA LEU A 452 -8.38 -2.71 20.94
C LEU A 452 -7.79 -1.35 21.26
N TYR A 453 -7.75 -0.45 20.27
CA TYR A 453 -7.23 0.90 20.41
C TYR A 453 -8.26 1.92 19.94
N ASP A 454 -8.48 2.99 20.71
CA ASP A 454 -9.28 4.16 20.31
C ASP A 454 -8.35 5.18 19.67
N LEU A 455 -8.30 5.22 18.35
CA LEU A 455 -7.33 6.01 17.58
C LEU A 455 -7.55 7.54 17.68
N GLN A 456 -8.69 7.99 18.18
CA GLN A 456 -8.93 9.41 18.47
C GLN A 456 -8.22 9.84 19.76
N ALA A 457 -8.17 8.95 20.75
CA ALA A 457 -7.53 9.21 22.05
C ALA A 457 -6.10 8.65 22.13
N ASP A 458 -5.76 7.69 21.29
CA ASP A 458 -4.50 6.94 21.31
C ASP A 458 -4.07 6.59 19.86
N PRO A 459 -3.67 7.58 19.07
CA PRO A 459 -3.28 7.36 17.67
C PRO A 459 -2.06 6.45 17.51
N ASP A 460 -1.24 6.29 18.56
CA ASP A 460 -0.04 5.46 18.58
C ASP A 460 -0.31 4.00 19.00
N CYS A 461 -1.57 3.67 19.35
CA CYS A 461 -1.95 2.31 19.75
C CYS A 461 -1.12 1.77 20.93
N VAL A 462 -0.93 2.57 21.98
CA VAL A 462 -0.10 2.20 23.15
C VAL A 462 -0.92 1.76 24.37
N ARG A 463 -2.25 1.93 24.33
CA ARG A 463 -3.18 1.60 25.41
C ARG A 463 -4.23 0.58 24.95
N ASN A 464 -3.99 -0.69 25.19
CA ASN A 464 -4.94 -1.74 24.83
C ASN A 464 -6.20 -1.66 25.73
N LEU A 465 -7.36 -1.47 25.10
CA LEU A 465 -8.67 -1.33 25.74
C LEU A 465 -9.53 -2.61 25.67
N ALA A 466 -9.05 -3.72 25.09
CA ALA A 466 -9.84 -4.91 24.82
C ALA A 466 -10.55 -5.44 26.08
N MET A 467 -9.84 -5.49 27.22
CA MET A 467 -10.40 -5.92 28.50
C MET A 467 -11.33 -4.88 29.16
N LEU A 468 -11.14 -3.60 28.85
CA LEU A 468 -11.93 -2.49 29.43
C LEU A 468 -13.19 -2.19 28.61
N GLN A 469 -13.17 -2.45 27.32
CA GLN A 469 -14.27 -2.19 26.39
C GLN A 469 -14.70 -3.48 25.65
N GLN A 470 -14.95 -4.54 26.42
CA GLN A 470 -15.32 -5.86 25.90
C GLN A 470 -16.50 -5.85 24.90
N PRO A 471 -17.58 -5.08 25.09
CA PRO A 471 -18.67 -5.04 24.12
C PRO A 471 -18.21 -4.50 22.74
N VAL A 472 -17.37 -3.47 22.73
CA VAL A 472 -16.82 -2.88 21.48
C VAL A 472 -15.90 -3.90 20.81
N ALA A 473 -15.00 -4.54 21.55
CA ALA A 473 -14.12 -5.57 21.04
C ALA A 473 -14.91 -6.75 20.42
N ALA A 474 -15.96 -7.22 21.09
CA ALA A 474 -16.81 -8.30 20.62
C ALA A 474 -17.56 -7.92 19.31
N GLU A 475 -18.08 -6.70 19.23
CA GLU A 475 -18.76 -6.21 18.02
C GLU A 475 -17.78 -6.15 16.83
N LEU A 476 -16.60 -5.57 17.02
CA LEU A 476 -15.59 -5.45 15.96
C LEU A 476 -15.05 -6.83 15.55
N ARG A 477 -14.93 -7.77 16.49
CA ARG A 477 -14.59 -9.16 16.20
C ARG A 477 -15.61 -9.80 15.26
N LEU A 478 -16.90 -9.70 15.56
CA LEU A 478 -17.96 -10.27 14.73
C LEU A 478 -17.95 -9.69 13.32
N GLN A 479 -17.72 -8.38 13.19
CA GLN A 479 -17.59 -7.72 11.87
C GLN A 479 -16.35 -8.22 11.11
N LEU A 480 -15.21 -8.37 11.79
CA LEU A 480 -13.98 -8.90 11.21
C LEU A 480 -14.16 -10.34 10.72
N GLU A 481 -14.68 -11.22 11.58
CA GLU A 481 -14.89 -12.63 11.26
C GLU A 481 -15.86 -12.83 10.10
N ALA A 482 -16.96 -12.07 10.05
CA ALA A 482 -17.91 -12.11 8.95
C ALA A 482 -17.24 -11.74 7.62
N GLU A 483 -16.40 -10.71 7.60
CA GLU A 483 -15.67 -10.29 6.40
C GLU A 483 -14.61 -11.31 5.97
N LEU A 484 -13.88 -11.88 6.91
CA LEU A 484 -12.88 -12.92 6.64
C LEU A 484 -13.53 -14.22 6.12
N GLN A 485 -14.70 -14.60 6.65
CA GLN A 485 -15.49 -15.73 6.15
C GLN A 485 -15.96 -15.47 4.71
N ARG A 486 -16.54 -14.28 4.46
CA ARG A 486 -17.01 -13.88 3.15
C ARG A 486 -15.90 -13.89 2.10
N SER A 487 -14.70 -13.47 2.47
CA SER A 487 -13.54 -13.38 1.58
C SER A 487 -12.67 -14.65 1.55
N GLY A 488 -13.07 -15.71 2.25
CA GLY A 488 -12.44 -17.03 2.17
C GLY A 488 -11.09 -17.12 2.88
N ASP A 489 -10.93 -16.47 4.04
CA ASP A 489 -9.70 -16.66 4.86
C ASP A 489 -9.63 -18.09 5.40
N PRO A 490 -8.55 -18.85 5.13
CA PRO A 490 -8.38 -20.22 5.64
C PRO A 490 -8.49 -20.34 7.17
N ARG A 491 -8.18 -19.28 7.92
CA ARG A 491 -8.29 -19.27 9.39
C ARG A 491 -9.73 -19.41 9.87
N MET A 492 -10.69 -18.92 9.09
CA MET A 492 -12.13 -19.03 9.43
C MET A 492 -12.67 -20.44 9.25
N THR A 493 -11.96 -21.31 8.57
CA THR A 493 -12.32 -22.72 8.34
C THR A 493 -11.42 -23.71 9.09
N GLY A 494 -10.60 -23.24 10.04
CA GLY A 494 -9.65 -24.06 10.80
C GLY A 494 -8.38 -24.45 10.04
N ASN A 495 -8.18 -23.96 8.80
CA ASN A 495 -7.05 -24.28 7.95
C ASN A 495 -5.90 -23.25 8.02
N GLY A 496 -5.86 -22.42 9.06
CA GLY A 496 -4.86 -21.34 9.17
C GLY A 496 -3.40 -21.79 9.23
N SER A 497 -3.15 -23.03 9.68
CA SER A 497 -1.80 -23.62 9.70
C SER A 497 -1.16 -23.78 8.31
N VAL A 498 -1.94 -23.70 7.24
CA VAL A 498 -1.41 -23.76 5.85
C VAL A 498 -0.33 -22.70 5.61
N PHE A 499 -0.45 -21.52 6.23
CA PHE A 499 0.53 -20.44 6.05
C PHE A 499 1.89 -20.76 6.66
N ASP A 500 1.94 -21.51 7.76
CA ASP A 500 3.19 -21.97 8.38
C ASP A 500 3.91 -23.04 7.53
N GLY A 501 3.16 -23.77 6.68
CA GLY A 501 3.69 -24.78 5.77
C GLY A 501 4.30 -24.25 4.47
N TYR A 502 4.14 -22.97 4.15
CA TYR A 502 4.69 -22.43 2.89
C TYR A 502 6.21 -22.25 2.97
N PRO A 503 6.96 -22.63 1.89
CA PRO A 503 8.40 -22.56 1.86
C PRO A 503 8.94 -21.13 1.93
N VAL A 504 10.20 -21.00 2.35
CA VAL A 504 10.98 -19.75 2.39
C VAL A 504 12.03 -19.78 1.30
N THR A 505 12.15 -18.73 0.50
CA THR A 505 13.14 -18.66 -0.60
C THR A 505 14.57 -18.46 -0.13
N SER A 506 14.78 -17.90 1.07
CA SER A 506 16.11 -17.72 1.70
C SER A 506 16.66 -19.01 2.34
N GLY A 507 15.94 -20.11 2.25
CA GLY A 507 16.23 -21.35 2.97
C GLY A 507 15.56 -21.38 4.34
N SER A 508 15.23 -22.58 4.82
CA SER A 508 14.59 -22.82 6.12
C SER A 508 15.61 -23.00 7.25
N GLY A 509 15.15 -22.84 8.49
CA GLY A 509 15.94 -23.18 9.68
C GLY A 509 16.86 -22.06 10.16
N PHE A 510 16.49 -20.80 9.95
CA PHE A 510 17.26 -19.66 10.46
C PHE A 510 17.40 -19.69 11.99
N HIS A 511 16.30 -19.94 12.70
CA HIS A 511 16.28 -20.04 14.16
C HIS A 511 17.20 -21.17 14.65
N GLU A 512 17.08 -22.37 14.07
CA GLU A 512 17.87 -23.54 14.41
C GLU A 512 19.36 -23.32 14.15
N ALA A 513 19.68 -22.61 13.05
CA ALA A 513 21.06 -22.24 12.73
C ALA A 513 21.66 -21.31 13.78
N VAL A 514 20.92 -20.28 14.19
CA VAL A 514 21.37 -19.34 15.23
C VAL A 514 21.57 -20.06 16.56
N ARG A 515 20.62 -20.92 16.96
CA ARG A 515 20.75 -21.73 18.19
C ARG A 515 21.92 -22.70 18.17
N ALA A 516 22.32 -23.17 16.99
CA ALA A 516 23.51 -23.98 16.79
C ALA A 516 24.83 -23.16 16.72
N GLY A 517 24.79 -21.88 17.07
CA GLY A 517 25.94 -20.98 17.05
C GLY A 517 26.37 -20.52 15.64
N ARG A 518 25.57 -20.81 14.62
CA ARG A 518 25.80 -20.30 13.26
C ARG A 518 25.08 -18.97 13.10
N ARG A 519 25.66 -18.04 12.36
CA ARG A 519 24.99 -16.77 11.97
C ARG A 519 24.76 -16.77 10.46
N PRO A 520 23.60 -17.22 10.00
CA PRO A 520 23.24 -17.09 8.58
C PRO A 520 23.28 -15.62 8.14
N PRO A 521 23.59 -15.32 6.87
CA PRO A 521 23.52 -13.97 6.35
C PRO A 521 22.14 -13.36 6.57
N ALA A 522 22.09 -12.23 7.28
CA ALA A 522 20.87 -11.48 7.59
C ALA A 522 21.23 -9.99 7.63
N GLY A 523 21.47 -9.40 6.44
CA GLY A 523 21.92 -8.03 6.31
C GLY A 523 20.97 -6.98 6.89
N TRP A 524 19.71 -7.37 7.14
CA TRP A 524 18.69 -6.52 7.76
C TRP A 524 18.65 -6.62 9.31
N ILE A 525 19.59 -7.32 9.96
CA ILE A 525 19.68 -7.45 11.41
C ILE A 525 21.06 -6.97 11.85
N ASN A 526 21.12 -6.00 12.78
CA ASN A 526 22.39 -5.57 13.33
C ASN A 526 23.00 -6.68 14.21
N PRO A 527 24.32 -6.88 14.19
CA PRO A 527 24.99 -7.85 15.05
C PRO A 527 24.69 -7.66 16.55
N THR A 528 24.37 -6.43 16.96
CA THR A 528 24.03 -6.05 18.33
C THR A 528 22.59 -6.36 18.73
N ASP A 529 21.73 -6.74 17.78
CA ASP A 529 20.29 -6.98 18.04
C ASP A 529 20.02 -8.38 18.60
N PHE A 530 20.97 -9.32 18.44
CA PHE A 530 20.83 -10.69 18.95
C PHE A 530 20.94 -10.71 20.49
N GLU A 531 19.90 -11.26 21.15
CA GLU A 531 19.96 -11.48 22.60
C GLU A 531 20.88 -12.66 22.91
N GLN A 532 21.80 -12.46 23.84
CA GLN A 532 22.79 -13.48 24.25
C GLN A 532 22.21 -14.40 25.34
N GLU A 533 21.36 -13.85 26.22
CA GLU A 533 20.71 -14.57 27.30
C GLU A 533 19.25 -14.85 26.96
N PRO A 534 18.67 -15.96 27.44
CA PRO A 534 17.26 -16.25 27.24
C PRO A 534 16.35 -15.13 27.75
N VAL A 535 15.48 -14.63 26.89
CA VAL A 535 14.43 -13.70 27.27
C VAL A 535 13.17 -14.47 27.63
N GLN A 536 12.67 -14.29 28.85
CA GLN A 536 11.41 -14.89 29.25
C GLN A 536 10.23 -14.17 28.59
N PRO A 537 9.21 -14.92 28.11
CA PRO A 537 8.00 -14.35 27.50
C PRO A 537 7.20 -13.47 28.46
#